data_61878b06641cd68a40e3d42dc5824730
#
_entry.id   61878b06641cd68a40e3d42dc5824730
#
_cell.length_a   1.000
_cell.length_b   1.000
_cell.length_c   1.000
_cell.angle_alpha   90.00
_cell.angle_beta   90.00
_cell.angle_gamma   90.00
#
_symmetry.space_group_name_H-M   'P 1'
#
loop_
_entity.id
_entity.type
_entity.pdbx_description
1 polymer ?
#
loop_
_entity_poly.entity_id
_entity_poly.type
_entity_poly.pdbx_seq_one_letter_code
_entity_poly.pdbx_strand_id
1 'polypeptide(L)'
;MKKLSVPWIMCLTLIVGSTVRAQTAPGVNNAELKGNYAFSFTGMTTGDGTSSTPFAAVGRFTADGAGNLTKGELDTNGLGVSLGGVEKAVAQAFTGTYTIGADNRGVINLNMPGGGTLAFAMLSNGNAKFVEIDASGNHGSVGSGTMEKVDTTAYNTARITGDYAFGVSGLDQSNNRTAIAGRFTANGAGVLSNGAADENMSGRFSTMNLFAGTYMVTDTATGRGVVNLAPAIGGSLQNLDFVFYVVNGSKIFMMESDVISPATPLLLGSVLQQQTPLGAFSNASLHGGMVVYYTGGRGCTGAGLITADGIGGLTLTLDQGCIWGASAGGTSGTYVVAPDGRTDIRYLSNYAAAYLVSTNEAFLIAPDSAGGTAATSGFGEPQAAGPLTNSSVQGKYVGYTMNPGNLYQTIFSGVFTADGASPTGTLTGTEDISAPSGARLGVATTATYSSISSLPYGANGEGTISGNFGATGNFPPDPYNFPGTIFVISPSKFVVRSSGNISGSGPIVYPVLLIFEQ
;
A
#
# COMPACT_ATOMS: atom_id res chain seq x y z
N MET A 1 -38.27 -75.45 -21.46
CA MET A 1 -38.44 -74.26 -20.61
C MET A 1 -37.11 -73.92 -19.95
N LYS A 2 -36.37 -72.95 -20.52
CA LYS A 2 -35.12 -72.43 -19.95
C LYS A 2 -35.38 -71.06 -19.34
N LYS A 3 -35.16 -70.95 -18.03
CA LYS A 3 -35.26 -69.68 -17.30
C LYS A 3 -33.99 -68.87 -17.53
N LEU A 4 -34.15 -67.68 -18.14
CA LEU A 4 -33.08 -66.66 -18.18
C LEU A 4 -33.07 -65.90 -16.85
N SER A 5 -31.96 -65.92 -16.16
CA SER A 5 -31.67 -65.04 -15.03
C SER A 5 -30.97 -63.76 -15.53
N VAL A 6 -31.56 -62.62 -15.24
CA VAL A 6 -31.02 -61.29 -15.54
C VAL A 6 -30.23 -60.85 -14.31
N PRO A 7 -28.93 -60.47 -14.42
CA PRO A 7 -28.19 -59.89 -13.29
C PRO A 7 -28.54 -58.41 -13.13
N TRP A 8 -28.93 -58.03 -11.91
CA TRP A 8 -29.07 -56.64 -11.50
C TRP A 8 -27.69 -55.98 -11.39
N ILE A 9 -27.39 -55.03 -12.29
CA ILE A 9 -26.23 -54.15 -12.16
C ILE A 9 -26.66 -52.99 -11.25
N MET A 10 -26.12 -52.99 -10.04
CA MET A 10 -26.28 -51.93 -9.07
C MET A 10 -25.33 -50.79 -9.45
N CYS A 11 -25.90 -49.76 -10.10
CA CYS A 11 -25.15 -48.54 -10.45
C CYS A 11 -24.94 -47.71 -9.18
N LEU A 12 -23.73 -47.77 -8.63
CA LEU A 12 -23.31 -46.98 -7.49
C LEU A 12 -22.99 -45.56 -8.01
N THR A 13 -23.93 -44.65 -7.96
CA THR A 13 -23.70 -43.23 -8.24
C THR A 13 -22.88 -42.62 -7.09
N LEU A 14 -21.58 -42.42 -7.34
CA LEU A 14 -20.75 -41.58 -6.50
C LEU A 14 -21.27 -40.12 -6.58
N ILE A 15 -21.98 -39.69 -5.55
CA ILE A 15 -22.27 -38.27 -5.35
C ILE A 15 -20.97 -37.65 -4.85
N VAL A 16 -20.20 -37.08 -5.79
CA VAL A 16 -19.13 -36.15 -5.45
C VAL A 16 -19.82 -34.91 -4.92
N GLY A 17 -19.94 -34.83 -3.61
CA GLY A 17 -20.40 -33.64 -2.91
C GLY A 17 -19.39 -32.51 -3.16
N SER A 18 -19.62 -31.71 -4.19
CA SER A 18 -19.04 -30.39 -4.27
C SER A 18 -19.56 -29.62 -3.05
N THR A 19 -18.67 -29.38 -2.09
CA THR A 19 -18.93 -28.43 -1.01
C THR A 19 -19.08 -27.06 -1.66
N VAL A 20 -20.29 -26.71 -2.04
CA VAL A 20 -20.67 -25.34 -2.32
C VAL A 20 -20.46 -24.62 -1.00
N ARG A 21 -19.32 -23.90 -0.87
CA ARG A 21 -19.15 -22.96 0.23
C ARG A 21 -20.30 -21.98 0.11
N ALA A 22 -21.12 -21.89 1.15
CA ALA A 22 -22.21 -20.95 1.22
C ALA A 22 -21.63 -19.57 0.96
N GLN A 23 -21.96 -19.01 -0.19
CA GLN A 23 -21.70 -17.62 -0.51
C GLN A 23 -22.50 -16.83 0.51
N THR A 24 -21.85 -16.14 1.44
CA THR A 24 -22.51 -15.31 2.44
C THR A 24 -23.45 -14.35 1.73
N ALA A 25 -24.70 -14.23 2.20
CA ALA A 25 -25.72 -13.41 1.56
C ALA A 25 -25.14 -11.99 1.35
N PRO A 26 -25.14 -11.46 0.12
CA PRO A 26 -24.61 -10.13 -0.15
C PRO A 26 -25.42 -9.07 0.59
N GLY A 27 -24.73 -8.08 1.14
CA GLY A 27 -25.35 -6.92 1.78
C GLY A 27 -25.67 -7.05 3.27
N VAL A 28 -25.31 -8.17 3.91
CA VAL A 28 -25.60 -8.41 5.33
C VAL A 28 -24.90 -7.39 6.26
N ASN A 29 -23.70 -6.91 5.87
CA ASN A 29 -22.90 -5.95 6.64
C ASN A 29 -22.79 -4.57 5.97
N ASN A 30 -23.72 -4.20 5.08
CA ASN A 30 -23.66 -2.90 4.39
C ASN A 30 -23.55 -1.71 5.35
N ALA A 31 -24.10 -1.83 6.55
CA ALA A 31 -24.04 -0.78 7.59
C ALA A 31 -22.63 -0.46 8.08
N GLU A 32 -21.65 -1.34 7.88
CA GLU A 32 -20.24 -1.12 8.25
C GLU A 32 -19.59 -0.03 7.37
N LEU A 33 -20.02 0.09 6.10
CA LEU A 33 -19.58 1.16 5.21
C LEU A 33 -20.65 2.27 5.23
N LYS A 34 -20.50 3.19 6.18
CA LYS A 34 -21.42 4.33 6.36
C LYS A 34 -20.66 5.60 6.71
N GLY A 35 -21.02 6.70 6.04
CA GLY A 35 -20.44 8.03 6.26
C GLY A 35 -19.65 8.53 5.06
N ASN A 36 -18.77 9.49 5.31
CA ASN A 36 -17.91 10.07 4.29
C ASN A 36 -16.53 9.40 4.30
N TYR A 37 -16.00 9.16 3.12
CA TYR A 37 -14.71 8.52 2.90
C TYR A 37 -13.88 9.32 1.90
N ALA A 38 -12.59 9.44 2.15
CA ALA A 38 -11.60 9.79 1.14
C ALA A 38 -10.87 8.51 0.71
N PHE A 39 -10.41 8.48 -0.53
CA PHE A 39 -9.65 7.34 -1.05
C PHE A 39 -8.47 7.79 -1.90
N SER A 40 -7.49 6.90 -1.96
CA SER A 40 -6.39 6.96 -2.93
C SER A 40 -6.25 5.62 -3.62
N PHE A 41 -5.93 5.65 -4.91
CA PHE A 41 -5.78 4.47 -5.76
C PHE A 41 -4.59 4.65 -6.69
N THR A 42 -3.82 3.60 -6.87
CA THR A 42 -2.75 3.55 -7.88
C THR A 42 -2.76 2.22 -8.58
N GLY A 43 -2.42 2.23 -9.84
CA GLY A 43 -2.41 1.03 -10.65
C GLY A 43 -1.71 1.23 -11.99
N MET A 44 -1.85 0.21 -12.80
CA MET A 44 -1.36 0.17 -14.16
C MET A 44 -2.50 -0.24 -15.08
N THR A 45 -2.69 0.47 -16.15
CA THR A 45 -3.61 0.04 -17.21
C THR A 45 -2.91 -1.00 -18.08
N THR A 46 -3.61 -2.04 -18.42
CA THR A 46 -3.09 -3.10 -19.30
C THR A 46 -3.51 -2.84 -20.74
N GLY A 47 -3.37 -1.67 -21.28
CA GLY A 47 -3.64 -1.25 -22.65
C GLY A 47 -4.06 -2.36 -23.64
N ASP A 48 -3.46 -2.42 -24.79
CA ASP A 48 -3.64 -3.47 -25.80
C ASP A 48 -2.90 -4.79 -25.50
N GLY A 49 -2.48 -5.00 -24.24
CA GLY A 49 -1.71 -6.16 -23.80
C GLY A 49 -0.21 -6.09 -24.09
N THR A 50 0.27 -5.03 -24.72
CA THR A 50 1.69 -4.85 -25.08
C THR A 50 2.38 -3.73 -24.33
N SER A 51 1.63 -2.75 -23.85
CA SER A 51 2.16 -1.66 -23.05
C SER A 51 1.28 -1.37 -21.85
N SER A 52 1.88 -1.08 -20.74
CA SER A 52 1.22 -0.71 -19.53
C SER A 52 1.58 0.69 -19.14
N THR A 53 0.62 1.41 -18.69
CA THR A 53 0.75 2.81 -18.34
C THR A 53 0.31 3.07 -16.90
N PRO A 54 1.03 3.94 -16.18
CA PRO A 54 0.68 4.26 -14.81
C PRO A 54 -0.64 5.05 -14.75
N PHE A 55 -1.38 4.78 -13.68
CA PHE A 55 -2.64 5.42 -13.39
C PHE A 55 -2.80 5.66 -11.90
N ALA A 56 -3.39 6.79 -11.52
CA ALA A 56 -3.73 7.10 -10.15
C ALA A 56 -5.06 7.84 -10.04
N ALA A 57 -5.70 7.73 -8.89
CA ALA A 57 -6.89 8.46 -8.53
C ALA A 57 -6.88 8.86 -7.06
N VAL A 58 -7.41 10.03 -6.76
CA VAL A 58 -7.78 10.45 -5.41
C VAL A 58 -9.21 10.97 -5.44
N GLY A 59 -9.94 10.78 -4.36
CA GLY A 59 -11.33 11.20 -4.35
C GLY A 59 -12.01 10.99 -3.01
N ARG A 60 -13.33 11.20 -3.05
CA ARG A 60 -14.19 11.00 -1.89
C ARG A 60 -15.58 10.49 -2.32
N PHE A 61 -16.31 9.92 -1.39
CA PHE A 61 -17.71 9.55 -1.56
C PHE A 61 -18.45 9.54 -0.21
N THR A 62 -19.77 9.49 -0.27
CA THR A 62 -20.62 9.22 0.89
C THR A 62 -21.29 7.87 0.70
N ALA A 63 -21.15 6.97 1.67
CA ALA A 63 -21.88 5.70 1.74
C ALA A 63 -23.06 5.82 2.70
N ASP A 64 -24.24 5.34 2.28
CA ASP A 64 -25.48 5.48 3.06
C ASP A 64 -25.66 4.41 4.15
N GLY A 65 -24.86 3.36 4.14
CA GLY A 65 -25.02 2.19 5.02
C GLY A 65 -26.07 1.19 4.52
N ALA A 66 -26.72 1.46 3.37
CA ALA A 66 -27.76 0.63 2.79
C ALA A 66 -27.38 0.04 1.42
N GLY A 67 -26.17 0.32 0.95
CA GLY A 67 -25.65 -0.22 -0.30
C GLY A 67 -25.48 0.80 -1.42
N ASN A 68 -25.62 2.11 -1.14
CA ASN A 68 -25.45 3.13 -2.16
C ASN A 68 -24.29 4.07 -1.83
N LEU A 69 -23.50 4.42 -2.85
CA LEU A 69 -22.54 5.51 -2.83
C LEU A 69 -23.19 6.75 -3.46
N THR A 70 -23.12 7.85 -2.74
CA THR A 70 -23.69 9.12 -3.15
C THR A 70 -22.62 10.21 -3.06
N LYS A 71 -22.81 11.32 -3.77
CA LYS A 71 -21.91 12.49 -3.71
C LYS A 71 -20.43 12.10 -3.90
N GLY A 72 -20.17 11.15 -4.79
CA GLY A 72 -18.80 10.79 -5.15
C GLY A 72 -18.18 11.87 -6.03
N GLU A 73 -16.89 12.14 -5.79
CA GLU A 73 -16.05 13.02 -6.60
C GLU A 73 -14.64 12.45 -6.63
N LEU A 74 -14.01 12.45 -7.80
CA LEU A 74 -12.63 12.01 -7.93
C LEU A 74 -11.86 12.85 -8.95
N ASP A 75 -10.56 12.89 -8.76
CA ASP A 75 -9.58 13.32 -9.75
C ASP A 75 -8.76 12.09 -10.16
N THR A 76 -8.46 12.00 -11.46
CA THR A 76 -7.60 10.95 -12.03
C THR A 76 -6.48 11.58 -12.83
N ASN A 77 -5.35 10.89 -12.88
CA ASN A 77 -4.27 11.20 -13.80
C ASN A 77 -3.64 9.88 -14.27
N GLY A 78 -3.26 9.80 -15.56
CA GLY A 78 -2.74 8.57 -16.13
C GLY A 78 -2.42 8.70 -17.61
N LEU A 79 -1.83 7.64 -18.15
CA LEU A 79 -1.54 7.48 -19.58
C LEU A 79 -2.37 6.29 -20.07
N GLY A 80 -3.59 6.51 -20.45
CA GLY A 80 -4.49 5.46 -20.94
C GLY A 80 -5.82 5.40 -20.23
N VAL A 81 -6.68 4.51 -20.68
CA VAL A 81 -8.04 4.35 -20.16
C VAL A 81 -8.03 3.65 -18.81
N SER A 82 -8.66 4.23 -17.84
CA SER A 82 -8.64 3.78 -16.46
C SER A 82 -10.00 3.91 -15.78
N LEU A 83 -10.04 3.90 -14.46
CA LEU A 83 -11.22 4.18 -13.66
C LEU A 83 -12.01 5.35 -14.25
N GLY A 84 -13.17 5.08 -14.84
CA GLY A 84 -13.98 6.07 -15.51
C GLY A 84 -13.70 6.27 -17.00
N GLY A 85 -12.82 5.49 -17.62
CA GLY A 85 -12.59 5.52 -19.06
C GLY A 85 -11.93 6.79 -19.60
N VAL A 86 -11.27 7.58 -18.74
CA VAL A 86 -10.60 8.84 -19.11
C VAL A 86 -9.18 8.88 -18.55
N GLU A 87 -8.25 9.40 -19.32
CA GLU A 87 -6.85 9.53 -18.91
C GLU A 87 -6.70 10.54 -17.76
N LYS A 88 -7.41 11.64 -17.84
CA LYS A 88 -7.40 12.68 -16.82
C LYS A 88 -8.82 13.18 -16.56
N ALA A 89 -9.25 13.11 -15.32
CA ALA A 89 -10.50 13.71 -14.86
C ALA A 89 -10.22 14.70 -13.72
N VAL A 90 -11.00 15.78 -13.66
CA VAL A 90 -10.92 16.80 -12.62
C VAL A 90 -12.28 16.94 -11.99
N ALA A 91 -12.36 16.69 -10.67
CA ALA A 91 -13.60 16.78 -9.89
C ALA A 91 -14.78 16.01 -10.57
N GLN A 92 -14.47 14.83 -11.11
CA GLN A 92 -15.47 14.01 -11.80
C GLN A 92 -16.47 13.46 -10.79
N ALA A 93 -17.74 13.85 -10.92
CA ALA A 93 -18.81 13.33 -10.09
C ALA A 93 -19.12 11.88 -10.43
N PHE A 94 -19.42 11.07 -9.40
CA PHE A 94 -19.90 9.70 -9.56
C PHE A 94 -20.89 9.30 -8.48
N THR A 95 -21.60 8.22 -8.73
CA THR A 95 -22.39 7.46 -7.77
C THR A 95 -21.99 6.00 -7.85
N GLY A 96 -22.61 5.14 -7.07
CA GLY A 96 -22.32 3.72 -7.14
C GLY A 96 -23.21 2.90 -6.21
N THR A 97 -22.99 1.61 -6.25
CA THR A 97 -23.60 0.66 -5.30
C THR A 97 -22.52 -0.19 -4.66
N TYR A 98 -22.80 -0.71 -3.48
CA TYR A 98 -21.90 -1.65 -2.83
C TYR A 98 -22.65 -2.76 -2.09
N THR A 99 -21.97 -3.86 -1.87
CA THR A 99 -22.46 -4.96 -1.04
C THR A 99 -21.31 -5.45 -0.14
N ILE A 100 -21.62 -5.75 1.12
CA ILE A 100 -20.67 -6.30 2.09
C ILE A 100 -21.21 -7.61 2.63
N GLY A 101 -20.43 -8.68 2.51
CA GLY A 101 -20.71 -10.00 3.06
C GLY A 101 -20.48 -10.09 4.58
N ALA A 102 -20.87 -11.21 5.18
CA ALA A 102 -20.72 -11.45 6.62
C ALA A 102 -19.22 -11.57 7.06
N ASP A 103 -18.31 -11.72 6.12
CA ASP A 103 -16.87 -11.74 6.35
C ASP A 103 -16.19 -10.36 6.26
N ASN A 104 -17.00 -9.29 6.07
CA ASN A 104 -16.55 -7.91 5.89
C ASN A 104 -15.77 -7.65 4.59
N ARG A 105 -15.84 -8.57 3.62
CA ARG A 105 -15.43 -8.28 2.24
C ARG A 105 -16.61 -7.76 1.44
N GLY A 106 -16.35 -6.89 0.49
CA GLY A 106 -17.40 -6.31 -0.32
C GLY A 106 -16.95 -5.97 -1.73
N VAL A 107 -17.94 -5.58 -2.52
CA VAL A 107 -17.74 -5.10 -3.89
C VAL A 107 -18.44 -3.76 -4.06
N ILE A 108 -17.74 -2.82 -4.69
CA ILE A 108 -18.26 -1.52 -5.12
C ILE A 108 -18.37 -1.55 -6.64
N ASN A 109 -19.53 -1.11 -7.19
CA ASN A 109 -19.69 -0.80 -8.60
C ASN A 109 -19.83 0.71 -8.77
N LEU A 110 -18.91 1.33 -9.49
CA LEU A 110 -18.92 2.75 -9.75
C LEU A 110 -19.83 3.06 -10.94
N ASN A 111 -20.75 4.00 -10.77
CA ASN A 111 -21.62 4.51 -11.83
C ASN A 111 -21.06 5.83 -12.34
N MET A 112 -20.22 5.74 -13.34
CA MET A 112 -19.56 6.84 -14.03
C MET A 112 -19.16 6.39 -15.44
N PRO A 113 -18.83 7.31 -16.37
CA PRO A 113 -18.29 6.92 -17.67
C PRO A 113 -17.07 5.99 -17.53
N GLY A 114 -17.12 4.86 -18.23
CA GLY A 114 -16.09 3.81 -18.14
C GLY A 114 -16.23 2.86 -16.96
N GLY A 115 -17.03 3.21 -15.96
CA GLY A 115 -17.31 2.34 -14.81
C GLY A 115 -16.06 1.93 -14.04
N GLY A 116 -16.26 1.03 -13.08
CA GLY A 116 -15.16 0.39 -12.33
C GLY A 116 -15.76 -0.50 -11.26
N THR A 117 -15.17 -1.66 -11.05
CA THR A 117 -15.56 -2.57 -9.99
C THR A 117 -14.38 -2.78 -9.05
N LEU A 118 -14.62 -2.54 -7.78
CA LEU A 118 -13.61 -2.64 -6.73
C LEU A 118 -14.01 -3.73 -5.74
N ALA A 119 -13.13 -4.65 -5.43
CA ALA A 119 -13.29 -5.54 -4.29
C ALA A 119 -12.54 -4.96 -3.09
N PHE A 120 -13.12 -5.03 -1.91
CA PHE A 120 -12.54 -4.44 -0.71
C PHE A 120 -12.73 -5.30 0.53
N ALA A 121 -11.90 -5.05 1.53
CA ALA A 121 -12.00 -5.63 2.86
C ALA A 121 -12.01 -4.52 3.92
N MET A 122 -12.98 -4.59 4.84
CA MET A 122 -13.17 -3.61 5.91
C MET A 122 -12.28 -3.89 7.10
N LEU A 123 -11.56 -2.88 7.58
CA LEU A 123 -10.84 -2.86 8.84
C LEU A 123 -11.80 -2.61 10.02
N SER A 124 -11.39 -2.98 11.22
CA SER A 124 -12.19 -2.79 12.44
C SER A 124 -12.51 -1.32 12.77
N ASN A 125 -11.66 -0.39 12.30
CA ASN A 125 -11.86 1.06 12.46
C ASN A 125 -12.82 1.66 11.42
N GLY A 126 -13.34 0.83 10.51
CA GLY A 126 -14.25 1.21 9.43
C GLY A 126 -13.57 1.81 8.21
N ASN A 127 -12.25 1.81 8.13
CA ASN A 127 -11.52 2.04 6.89
C ASN A 127 -11.51 0.76 6.04
N ALA A 128 -11.03 0.83 4.80
CA ALA A 128 -10.93 -0.37 3.98
C ALA A 128 -9.75 -0.32 3.00
N LYS A 129 -9.32 -1.50 2.58
CA LYS A 129 -8.34 -1.70 1.51
C LYS A 129 -9.05 -2.34 0.33
N PHE A 130 -8.71 -1.91 -0.88
CA PHE A 130 -9.41 -2.39 -2.07
C PHE A 130 -8.46 -2.66 -3.24
N VAL A 131 -8.93 -3.49 -4.14
CA VAL A 131 -8.31 -3.77 -5.44
C VAL A 131 -9.34 -3.59 -6.56
N GLU A 132 -8.89 -3.19 -7.72
CA GLU A 132 -9.74 -3.13 -8.90
C GLU A 132 -9.87 -4.52 -9.51
N ILE A 133 -11.11 -4.89 -9.88
CA ILE A 133 -11.44 -6.22 -10.38
C ILE A 133 -12.22 -6.19 -11.70
N ASP A 134 -11.97 -5.22 -12.53
CA ASP A 134 -12.66 -5.13 -13.80
C ASP A 134 -12.51 -6.40 -14.63
N ALA A 135 -13.66 -6.96 -15.02
CA ALA A 135 -13.75 -8.30 -15.59
C ALA A 135 -13.38 -8.38 -17.08
N SER A 136 -12.87 -7.35 -17.69
CA SER A 136 -12.64 -7.35 -19.13
C SER A 136 -11.20 -7.70 -19.46
N GLY A 137 -10.98 -8.89 -20.02
CA GLY A 137 -9.73 -9.21 -20.71
C GLY A 137 -9.37 -8.11 -21.71
N ASN A 138 -8.10 -7.79 -21.78
CA ASN A 138 -7.41 -6.87 -22.68
C ASN A 138 -7.49 -5.36 -22.40
N HIS A 139 -8.33 -4.85 -21.49
CA HIS A 139 -8.42 -3.42 -21.20
C HIS A 139 -8.62 -3.11 -19.70
N GLY A 140 -8.36 -4.08 -18.83
CA GLY A 140 -8.48 -3.89 -17.40
C GLY A 140 -7.28 -3.14 -16.81
N SER A 141 -7.45 -2.55 -15.64
CA SER A 141 -6.36 -2.07 -14.83
C SER A 141 -6.10 -3.03 -13.65
N VAL A 142 -4.85 -3.07 -13.22
CA VAL A 142 -4.41 -3.75 -12.00
C VAL A 142 -4.01 -2.68 -11.02
N GLY A 143 -4.78 -2.50 -9.97
CA GLY A 143 -4.53 -1.44 -9.02
C GLY A 143 -5.11 -1.72 -7.64
N SER A 144 -4.57 -1.03 -6.65
CA SER A 144 -5.01 -1.11 -5.27
C SER A 144 -5.11 0.27 -4.63
N GLY A 145 -5.88 0.35 -3.57
CA GLY A 145 -6.08 1.59 -2.86
C GLY A 145 -6.53 1.42 -1.42
N THR A 146 -6.68 2.55 -0.78
CA THR A 146 -7.24 2.64 0.56
C THR A 146 -8.39 3.64 0.58
N MET A 147 -9.39 3.37 1.38
CA MET A 147 -10.46 4.32 1.71
C MET A 147 -10.55 4.50 3.21
N GLU A 148 -10.61 5.76 3.65
CA GLU A 148 -10.59 6.13 5.06
C GLU A 148 -11.75 7.06 5.39
N LYS A 149 -12.34 6.85 6.58
CA LYS A 149 -13.36 7.76 7.10
C LYS A 149 -12.78 9.16 7.28
N VAL A 150 -13.56 10.16 6.93
CA VAL A 150 -13.12 11.54 6.97
C VAL A 150 -13.78 12.35 8.09
N ASP A 151 -13.04 13.32 8.60
CA ASP A 151 -13.56 14.39 9.43
C ASP A 151 -13.89 15.61 8.54
N THR A 152 -15.16 15.75 8.20
CA THR A 152 -15.64 16.85 7.35
C THR A 152 -15.45 18.24 7.98
N THR A 153 -15.21 18.34 9.29
CA THR A 153 -14.91 19.62 9.94
C THR A 153 -13.53 20.17 9.55
N ALA A 154 -12.68 19.32 8.97
CA ALA A 154 -11.37 19.69 8.45
C ALA A 154 -11.39 20.22 7.01
N TYR A 155 -12.55 20.28 6.35
CA TYR A 155 -12.69 20.65 4.94
C TYR A 155 -12.56 22.17 4.70
N ASN A 156 -11.53 22.75 5.23
CA ASN A 156 -11.20 24.17 4.94
C ASN A 156 -9.68 24.42 5.08
N THR A 157 -9.19 25.41 4.36
CA THR A 157 -7.78 25.79 4.32
C THR A 157 -7.21 26.09 5.72
N ALA A 158 -7.99 26.71 6.60
CA ALA A 158 -7.54 27.11 7.94
C ALA A 158 -7.29 25.90 8.89
N ARG A 159 -7.80 24.72 8.56
CA ARG A 159 -7.55 23.49 9.32
C ARG A 159 -6.26 22.78 8.93
N ILE A 160 -5.69 23.15 7.79
CA ILE A 160 -4.39 22.62 7.36
C ILE A 160 -3.33 23.62 7.86
N THR A 161 -2.86 23.39 9.09
CA THR A 161 -1.91 24.29 9.77
C THR A 161 -0.93 23.50 10.63
N GLY A 162 0.33 23.96 10.70
CA GLY A 162 1.42 23.32 11.42
C GLY A 162 2.42 22.63 10.50
N ASP A 163 3.24 21.78 11.08
CA ASP A 163 4.27 21.04 10.37
C ASP A 163 3.74 19.70 9.86
N TYR A 164 4.11 19.34 8.64
CA TYR A 164 3.71 18.10 7.98
C TYR A 164 4.92 17.42 7.36
N ALA A 165 4.95 16.10 7.43
CA ALA A 165 5.81 15.25 6.62
C ALA A 165 4.98 14.62 5.50
N PHE A 166 5.60 14.31 4.37
CA PHE A 166 4.94 13.66 3.24
C PHE A 166 5.85 12.66 2.53
N GLY A 167 5.22 11.70 1.88
CA GLY A 167 5.87 10.77 0.96
C GLY A 167 4.99 10.51 -0.24
N VAL A 168 5.55 10.67 -1.43
CA VAL A 168 4.90 10.39 -2.70
C VAL A 168 5.83 9.59 -3.59
N SER A 169 5.26 8.71 -4.38
CA SER A 169 6.02 7.95 -5.37
C SER A 169 5.14 7.57 -6.56
N GLY A 170 5.78 7.28 -7.68
CA GLY A 170 5.08 6.88 -8.88
C GLY A 170 5.99 6.74 -10.08
N LEU A 171 5.42 6.82 -11.27
CA LEU A 171 6.08 6.49 -12.52
C LEU A 171 5.92 7.61 -13.54
N ASP A 172 6.94 7.80 -14.38
CA ASP A 172 6.83 8.63 -15.58
C ASP A 172 6.24 7.84 -16.77
N GLN A 173 6.10 8.50 -17.91
CA GLN A 173 5.61 7.90 -19.16
C GLN A 173 6.47 6.75 -19.70
N SER A 174 7.70 6.60 -19.20
CA SER A 174 8.63 5.53 -19.57
C SER A 174 8.74 4.44 -18.50
N ASN A 175 7.82 4.47 -17.53
CA ASN A 175 7.82 3.59 -16.34
C ASN A 175 9.08 3.72 -15.47
N ASN A 176 9.76 4.85 -15.53
CA ASN A 176 10.83 5.15 -14.59
C ASN A 176 10.22 5.64 -13.27
N ARG A 177 10.68 5.06 -12.17
CA ARG A 177 10.15 5.41 -10.84
C ARG A 177 10.79 6.68 -10.30
N THR A 178 9.94 7.52 -9.73
CA THR A 178 10.32 8.65 -8.89
C THR A 178 9.72 8.49 -7.50
N ALA A 179 10.48 8.87 -6.50
CA ALA A 179 10.04 8.96 -5.11
C ALA A 179 10.51 10.28 -4.51
N ILE A 180 9.66 10.89 -3.70
CA ILE A 180 9.94 12.12 -2.96
C ILE A 180 9.45 11.92 -1.53
N ALA A 181 10.30 12.21 -0.55
CA ALA A 181 9.89 12.37 0.84
C ALA A 181 10.33 13.75 1.34
N GLY A 182 9.52 14.38 2.16
CA GLY A 182 9.80 15.73 2.58
C GLY A 182 8.94 16.21 3.75
N ARG A 183 9.11 17.47 4.07
CA ARG A 183 8.32 18.18 5.08
C ARG A 183 8.06 19.62 4.65
N PHE A 184 7.04 20.23 5.23
CA PHE A 184 6.73 21.65 5.10
C PHE A 184 5.95 22.17 6.31
N THR A 185 5.87 23.50 6.45
CA THR A 185 4.99 24.17 7.41
C THR A 185 3.84 24.82 6.64
N ALA A 186 2.60 24.49 6.99
CA ALA A 186 1.38 25.12 6.49
C ALA A 186 0.88 26.19 7.47
N ASN A 187 0.51 27.38 6.99
CA ASN A 187 0.15 28.52 7.85
C ASN A 187 -1.37 28.67 8.11
N GLY A 188 -2.21 27.77 7.59
CA GLY A 188 -3.67 27.88 7.66
C GLY A 188 -4.28 28.97 6.77
N ALA A 189 -3.46 29.73 6.05
CA ALA A 189 -3.89 30.81 5.15
C ALA A 189 -3.47 30.57 3.69
N GLY A 190 -3.10 29.35 3.34
CA GLY A 190 -2.79 28.95 1.96
C GLY A 190 -1.31 29.06 1.57
N VAL A 191 -0.39 29.26 2.51
CA VAL A 191 1.04 29.34 2.22
C VAL A 191 1.79 28.18 2.88
N LEU A 192 2.67 27.54 2.11
CA LEU A 192 3.65 26.58 2.56
C LEU A 192 5.02 27.26 2.68
N SER A 193 5.70 27.00 3.78
CA SER A 193 7.05 27.50 4.07
C SER A 193 7.93 26.42 4.67
N ASN A 194 9.23 26.70 4.81
CA ASN A 194 10.20 25.76 5.40
C ASN A 194 10.16 24.37 4.74
N GLY A 195 9.83 24.32 3.46
CA GLY A 195 9.80 23.06 2.71
C GLY A 195 11.20 22.52 2.49
N ALA A 196 11.38 21.23 2.76
CA ALA A 196 12.59 20.49 2.44
C ALA A 196 12.22 19.06 2.00
N ALA A 197 12.85 18.58 0.94
CA ALA A 197 12.58 17.24 0.43
C ALA A 197 13.86 16.58 -0.12
N ASP A 198 13.91 15.28 0.00
CA ASP A 198 14.84 14.42 -0.72
C ASP A 198 14.08 13.74 -1.86
N GLU A 199 14.72 13.65 -3.01
CA GLU A 199 14.16 13.12 -4.24
C GLU A 199 15.05 12.01 -4.80
N ASN A 200 14.42 10.96 -5.29
CA ASN A 200 15.09 9.94 -6.09
C ASN A 200 14.32 9.79 -7.43
N MET A 201 14.89 10.32 -8.48
CA MET A 201 14.35 10.21 -9.84
C MET A 201 15.18 9.19 -10.62
N SER A 202 14.68 7.96 -10.74
CA SER A 202 15.33 6.88 -11.49
C SER A 202 16.80 6.65 -11.12
N GLY A 203 17.12 6.73 -9.82
CA GLY A 203 18.48 6.56 -9.31
C GLY A 203 19.32 7.84 -9.21
N ARG A 204 18.79 8.97 -9.67
CA ARG A 204 19.39 10.29 -9.38
C ARG A 204 18.86 10.77 -8.04
N PHE A 205 19.66 10.62 -7.02
CA PHE A 205 19.31 11.06 -5.68
C PHE A 205 19.74 12.50 -5.44
N SER A 206 18.80 13.36 -5.04
CA SER A 206 19.02 14.75 -4.68
C SER A 206 18.55 14.99 -3.26
N THR A 207 19.34 15.63 -2.44
CA THR A 207 19.09 15.82 -1.01
C THR A 207 18.76 17.27 -0.69
N MET A 208 17.91 17.48 0.32
CA MET A 208 17.60 18.78 0.90
C MET A 208 17.17 19.82 -0.13
N ASN A 209 16.36 19.44 -1.11
CA ASN A 209 15.77 20.39 -2.03
C ASN A 209 14.80 21.30 -1.26
N LEU A 210 15.14 22.57 -1.12
CA LEU A 210 14.29 23.55 -0.47
C LEU A 210 13.17 23.98 -1.41
N PHE A 211 11.98 24.16 -0.86
CA PHE A 211 10.83 24.64 -1.61
C PHE A 211 9.90 25.51 -0.75
N ALA A 212 9.08 26.27 -1.41
CA ALA A 212 7.92 26.95 -0.85
C ALA A 212 6.68 26.50 -1.63
N GLY A 213 5.50 27.00 -1.29
CA GLY A 213 4.32 26.64 -2.05
C GLY A 213 3.07 27.36 -1.60
N THR A 214 2.00 27.04 -2.29
CA THR A 214 0.66 27.50 -1.94
C THR A 214 -0.30 26.33 -1.93
N TYR A 215 -1.34 26.38 -1.10
CA TYR A 215 -2.38 25.37 -1.04
C TYR A 215 -3.74 26.01 -0.77
N MET A 216 -4.79 25.35 -1.18
CA MET A 216 -6.15 25.81 -0.93
C MET A 216 -7.13 24.63 -0.98
N VAL A 217 -8.01 24.53 0.01
CA VAL A 217 -9.22 23.70 -0.13
C VAL A 217 -10.17 24.46 -1.06
N THR A 218 -10.36 23.93 -2.26
CA THR A 218 -11.16 24.57 -3.32
C THR A 218 -12.65 24.25 -3.20
N ASP A 219 -12.99 23.13 -2.53
CA ASP A 219 -14.36 22.75 -2.25
C ASP A 219 -14.50 22.29 -0.79
N THR A 220 -15.16 23.09 0.02
CA THR A 220 -15.42 22.78 1.43
C THR A 220 -16.52 21.74 1.64
N ALA A 221 -17.26 21.37 0.61
CA ALA A 221 -18.25 20.28 0.69
C ALA A 221 -17.61 18.91 0.48
N THR A 222 -16.49 18.85 -0.23
CA THR A 222 -15.82 17.61 -0.60
C THR A 222 -14.44 17.44 0.04
N GLY A 223 -13.85 18.52 0.57
CA GLY A 223 -12.48 18.51 1.08
C GLY A 223 -11.42 18.45 -0.02
N ARG A 224 -11.84 18.63 -1.28
CA ARG A 224 -10.94 18.73 -2.41
C ARG A 224 -10.13 20.02 -2.35
N GLY A 225 -8.85 19.93 -2.66
CA GLY A 225 -7.98 21.09 -2.72
C GLY A 225 -6.85 20.92 -3.74
N VAL A 226 -6.06 21.97 -3.87
CA VAL A 226 -4.88 22.00 -4.74
C VAL A 226 -3.68 22.50 -3.95
N VAL A 227 -2.50 22.02 -4.31
CA VAL A 227 -1.23 22.47 -3.77
C VAL A 227 -0.21 22.58 -4.90
N ASN A 228 0.52 23.69 -4.92
CA ASN A 228 1.67 23.90 -5.79
C ASN A 228 2.94 23.91 -4.94
N LEU A 229 3.91 23.07 -5.29
CA LEU A 229 5.23 23.05 -4.72
C LEU A 229 6.21 23.75 -5.68
N ALA A 230 6.73 24.89 -5.28
CA ALA A 230 7.67 25.69 -6.06
C ALA A 230 9.08 25.53 -5.49
N PRO A 231 10.03 24.93 -6.22
CA PRO A 231 11.40 24.76 -5.74
C PRO A 231 12.08 26.13 -5.52
N ALA A 232 13.01 26.16 -4.58
CA ALA A 232 13.88 27.32 -4.42
C ALA A 232 14.78 27.47 -5.66
N ILE A 233 15.19 28.70 -5.95
CA ILE A 233 16.10 29.00 -7.06
C ILE A 233 17.38 28.15 -6.91
N GLY A 234 17.66 27.35 -7.93
CA GLY A 234 18.81 26.43 -7.93
C GLY A 234 18.53 25.01 -7.38
N GLY A 235 17.28 24.74 -6.98
CA GLY A 235 16.83 23.37 -6.61
C GLY A 235 16.69 22.48 -7.85
N SER A 236 16.77 21.17 -7.64
CA SER A 236 16.58 20.15 -8.69
C SER A 236 15.13 19.70 -8.83
N LEU A 237 14.28 19.95 -7.82
CA LEU A 237 12.84 19.71 -7.90
C LEU A 237 12.23 20.60 -8.98
N GLN A 238 11.31 20.03 -9.76
CA GLN A 238 10.47 20.79 -10.67
C GLN A 238 9.30 21.42 -9.90
N ASN A 239 8.62 22.41 -10.51
CA ASN A 239 7.30 22.79 -10.03
C ASN A 239 6.37 21.60 -10.17
N LEU A 240 5.67 21.25 -9.10
CA LEU A 240 4.71 20.15 -9.07
C LEU A 240 3.37 20.66 -8.57
N ASP A 241 2.34 20.40 -9.35
CA ASP A 241 0.96 20.70 -9.00
C ASP A 241 0.26 19.42 -8.55
N PHE A 242 -0.29 19.43 -7.34
CA PHE A 242 -1.05 18.33 -6.81
C PHE A 242 -2.51 18.71 -6.59
N VAL A 243 -3.38 17.76 -6.81
CA VAL A 243 -4.74 17.73 -6.24
C VAL A 243 -4.72 16.89 -4.97
N PHE A 244 -5.50 17.29 -3.97
CA PHE A 244 -5.60 16.54 -2.72
C PHE A 244 -7.03 16.43 -2.21
N TYR A 245 -7.25 15.43 -1.35
CA TYR A 245 -8.47 15.22 -0.58
C TYR A 245 -8.14 15.09 0.89
N VAL A 246 -8.81 15.89 1.72
CA VAL A 246 -8.61 15.91 3.17
C VAL A 246 -9.28 14.68 3.79
N VAL A 247 -8.51 13.90 4.55
CA VAL A 247 -9.03 12.85 5.41
C VAL A 247 -9.46 13.45 6.77
N ASN A 248 -8.53 14.20 7.37
CA ASN A 248 -8.76 14.95 8.61
C ASN A 248 -7.69 16.05 8.73
N GLY A 249 -7.67 16.81 9.83
CA GLY A 249 -6.70 17.89 10.01
C GLY A 249 -5.23 17.45 10.05
N SER A 250 -4.97 16.15 10.25
CA SER A 250 -3.61 15.59 10.32
C SER A 250 -3.24 14.67 9.14
N LYS A 251 -4.18 14.37 8.23
CA LYS A 251 -3.94 13.46 7.10
C LYS A 251 -4.62 13.91 5.82
N ILE A 252 -3.88 13.86 4.73
CA ILE A 252 -4.32 14.24 3.40
C ILE A 252 -3.81 13.19 2.40
N PHE A 253 -4.63 12.80 1.42
CA PHE A 253 -4.19 12.09 0.22
C PHE A 253 -3.91 13.10 -0.88
N MET A 254 -2.78 12.97 -1.59
CA MET A 254 -2.44 13.85 -2.70
C MET A 254 -1.93 13.09 -3.91
N MET A 255 -2.25 13.62 -5.08
CA MET A 255 -1.86 13.08 -6.38
C MET A 255 -1.36 14.21 -7.26
N GLU A 256 -0.26 13.97 -7.96
CA GLU A 256 0.29 14.88 -8.95
C GLU A 256 -0.71 15.07 -10.10
N SER A 257 -0.94 16.31 -10.50
CA SER A 257 -2.00 16.71 -11.44
C SER A 257 -1.49 17.30 -12.75
N ASP A 258 -0.18 17.42 -12.97
CA ASP A 258 0.38 17.87 -14.23
C ASP A 258 0.26 16.80 -15.34
N VAL A 259 0.58 17.18 -16.55
CA VAL A 259 0.72 16.23 -17.65
C VAL A 259 1.95 15.35 -17.40
N ILE A 260 1.76 14.05 -17.43
CA ILE A 260 2.82 13.08 -17.12
C ILE A 260 3.98 13.19 -18.11
N SER A 261 5.17 13.42 -17.58
CA SER A 261 6.42 13.52 -18.32
C SER A 261 7.60 13.04 -17.45
N PRO A 262 8.81 12.92 -17.98
CA PRO A 262 9.97 12.65 -17.15
C PRO A 262 10.24 13.69 -16.06
N ALA A 263 9.80 14.93 -16.24
CA ALA A 263 9.95 16.02 -15.27
C ALA A 263 8.76 16.12 -14.28
N THR A 264 7.60 15.62 -14.67
CA THR A 264 6.35 15.61 -13.91
C THR A 264 5.80 14.17 -13.89
N PRO A 265 6.45 13.24 -13.17
CA PRO A 265 5.99 11.85 -13.05
C PRO A 265 4.66 11.81 -12.28
N LEU A 266 3.83 10.81 -12.56
CA LEU A 266 2.60 10.59 -11.81
C LEU A 266 2.94 10.14 -10.38
N LEU A 267 2.82 11.04 -9.43
CA LEU A 267 3.11 10.79 -8.02
C LEU A 267 1.80 10.69 -7.22
N LEU A 268 1.74 9.70 -6.35
CA LEU A 268 0.65 9.53 -5.38
C LEU A 268 1.24 9.27 -3.99
N GLY A 269 0.57 9.79 -2.97
CA GLY A 269 0.95 9.50 -1.59
C GLY A 269 0.12 10.24 -0.56
N SER A 270 0.69 10.42 0.61
CA SER A 270 0.02 11.05 1.74
C SER A 270 0.89 12.10 2.43
N VAL A 271 0.19 13.00 3.09
CA VAL A 271 0.75 14.03 3.97
C VAL A 271 0.23 13.76 5.37
N LEU A 272 1.12 13.72 6.35
CA LEU A 272 0.82 13.48 7.75
C LEU A 272 1.35 14.63 8.61
N GLN A 273 0.52 15.13 9.52
CA GLN A 273 0.93 16.18 10.45
C GLN A 273 1.99 15.66 11.41
N GLN A 274 3.08 16.40 11.55
CA GLN A 274 4.16 16.04 12.44
C GLN A 274 3.72 16.21 13.91
N GLN A 275 3.90 15.18 14.70
CA GLN A 275 3.71 15.18 16.15
C GLN A 275 5.06 15.45 16.82
N THR A 276 5.49 16.70 16.76
CA THR A 276 6.82 17.09 17.25
C THR A 276 6.89 16.93 18.78
N PRO A 277 7.90 16.22 19.31
CA PRO A 277 8.15 16.20 20.75
C PRO A 277 8.40 17.62 21.31
N LEU A 278 8.30 17.77 22.62
CA LEU A 278 8.52 19.07 23.28
C LEU A 278 9.84 19.69 22.82
N GLY A 279 9.73 20.81 22.11
CA GLY A 279 10.83 21.64 21.63
C GLY A 279 11.23 21.40 20.16
N ALA A 280 11.57 20.21 19.76
CA ALA A 280 11.95 19.83 18.39
C ALA A 280 12.22 18.34 18.29
N PHE A 281 12.31 17.82 17.07
CA PHE A 281 12.89 16.49 16.84
C PHE A 281 14.38 16.48 17.18
N SER A 282 14.90 15.32 17.55
CA SER A 282 16.31 15.07 17.86
C SER A 282 16.61 13.59 17.73
N ASN A 283 17.85 13.17 17.94
CA ASN A 283 18.20 11.75 17.94
C ASN A 283 17.33 10.94 18.91
N ALA A 284 16.91 11.52 20.04
CA ALA A 284 15.98 10.88 20.98
C ALA A 284 14.59 10.58 20.40
N SER A 285 14.23 11.18 19.27
CA SER A 285 12.98 10.88 18.55
C SER A 285 13.03 9.55 17.80
N LEU A 286 14.20 8.95 17.65
CA LEU A 286 14.39 7.57 17.21
C LEU A 286 15.00 6.78 18.36
N HIS A 287 14.15 6.03 19.08
CA HIS A 287 14.57 5.23 20.22
C HIS A 287 13.76 3.93 20.30
N GLY A 288 14.44 2.77 20.35
CA GLY A 288 13.80 1.46 20.31
C GLY A 288 13.49 1.00 18.89
N GLY A 289 12.48 0.14 18.75
CA GLY A 289 12.15 -0.53 17.48
C GLY A 289 11.30 0.33 16.54
N MET A 290 11.66 0.34 15.27
CA MET A 290 10.85 0.84 14.16
C MET A 290 10.88 -0.20 13.04
N VAL A 291 9.71 -0.75 12.69
CA VAL A 291 9.60 -1.63 11.52
C VAL A 291 9.50 -0.76 10.27
N VAL A 292 10.42 -0.97 9.35
CA VAL A 292 10.48 -0.26 8.06
C VAL A 292 10.07 -1.19 6.93
N TYR A 293 9.34 -0.66 5.96
CA TYR A 293 8.96 -1.40 4.77
C TYR A 293 8.86 -0.45 3.58
N TYR A 294 9.27 -0.95 2.41
CA TYR A 294 9.38 -0.10 1.22
C TYR A 294 9.21 -0.87 -0.09
N THR A 295 8.88 -0.12 -1.11
CA THR A 295 8.89 -0.58 -2.51
C THR A 295 9.83 0.28 -3.33
N GLY A 296 10.34 -0.27 -4.41
CA GLY A 296 11.25 0.41 -5.32
C GLY A 296 10.95 0.08 -6.78
N GLY A 297 11.65 0.73 -7.68
CA GLY A 297 11.59 0.40 -9.11
C GLY A 297 12.03 -1.04 -9.37
N ARG A 298 11.69 -1.57 -10.54
CA ARG A 298 12.03 -2.95 -10.96
C ARG A 298 11.56 -4.04 -10.00
N GLY A 299 10.42 -3.82 -9.30
CA GLY A 299 9.88 -4.80 -8.36
C GLY A 299 10.71 -5.01 -7.10
N CYS A 300 11.53 -4.05 -6.71
CA CYS A 300 12.25 -4.12 -5.44
C CYS A 300 11.27 -3.96 -4.27
N THR A 301 11.45 -4.79 -3.25
CA THR A 301 10.74 -4.67 -1.98
C THR A 301 11.68 -4.94 -0.82
N GLY A 302 11.39 -4.36 0.33
CA GLY A 302 12.11 -4.66 1.56
C GLY A 302 11.25 -4.43 2.79
N ALA A 303 11.56 -5.18 3.83
CA ALA A 303 11.05 -4.97 5.17
C ALA A 303 12.15 -5.27 6.19
N GLY A 304 12.09 -4.62 7.35
CA GLY A 304 13.11 -4.82 8.37
C GLY A 304 12.80 -4.11 9.67
N LEU A 305 13.67 -4.34 10.64
CA LEU A 305 13.62 -3.68 11.94
C LEU A 305 14.85 -2.79 12.11
N ILE A 306 14.62 -1.52 12.34
CA ILE A 306 15.61 -0.59 12.87
C ILE A 306 15.45 -0.55 14.38
N THR A 307 16.54 -0.74 15.13
CA THR A 307 16.57 -0.48 16.58
C THR A 307 17.57 0.63 16.84
N ALA A 308 17.05 1.78 17.24
CA ALA A 308 17.83 2.99 17.48
C ALA A 308 18.08 3.18 18.99
N ASP A 309 19.24 3.74 19.35
CA ASP A 309 19.67 3.93 20.74
C ASP A 309 19.25 5.30 21.35
N GLY A 310 18.67 6.19 20.55
CA GLY A 310 18.28 7.53 20.96
C GLY A 310 19.40 8.57 20.95
N ILE A 311 20.63 8.18 20.62
CA ILE A 311 21.80 9.06 20.65
C ILE A 311 22.59 9.11 19.33
N GLY A 312 22.19 8.30 18.32
CA GLY A 312 22.75 8.33 16.98
C GLY A 312 23.29 7.01 16.45
N GLY A 313 23.24 5.94 17.25
CA GLY A 313 23.58 4.58 16.83
C GLY A 313 22.32 3.77 16.52
N LEU A 314 22.38 2.89 15.54
CA LEU A 314 21.30 1.95 15.22
C LEU A 314 21.83 0.57 14.85
N THR A 315 20.96 -0.42 15.00
CA THR A 315 21.08 -1.72 14.33
C THR A 315 19.91 -1.87 13.36
N LEU A 316 20.18 -2.47 12.21
CA LEU A 316 19.20 -2.69 11.15
C LEU A 316 19.24 -4.16 10.76
N THR A 317 18.09 -4.85 10.89
CA THR A 317 17.87 -6.15 10.27
C THR A 317 16.95 -5.92 9.08
N LEU A 318 17.43 -6.24 7.88
CA LEU A 318 16.73 -5.94 6.64
C LEU A 318 16.66 -7.20 5.77
N ASP A 319 15.45 -7.55 5.35
CA ASP A 319 15.19 -8.49 4.27
C ASP A 319 14.73 -7.70 3.05
N GLN A 320 15.53 -7.71 2.01
CA GLN A 320 15.28 -6.96 0.78
C GLN A 320 15.57 -7.80 -0.46
N GLY A 321 14.92 -7.49 -1.54
CA GLY A 321 15.20 -8.12 -2.81
C GLY A 321 14.52 -7.43 -3.98
N CYS A 322 15.18 -7.59 -5.10
CA CYS A 322 14.69 -7.20 -6.42
C CYS A 322 14.63 -8.43 -7.30
N ILE A 323 14.13 -8.30 -8.54
CA ILE A 323 14.15 -9.38 -9.54
C ILE A 323 15.53 -10.00 -9.74
N TRP A 324 16.61 -9.27 -9.44
CA TRP A 324 18.00 -9.68 -9.70
C TRP A 324 18.77 -10.17 -8.47
N GLY A 325 18.11 -10.25 -7.31
CA GLY A 325 18.75 -10.75 -6.09
C GLY A 325 18.03 -10.34 -4.82
N ALA A 326 18.28 -11.10 -3.78
CA ALA A 326 17.79 -10.84 -2.44
C ALA A 326 18.97 -10.84 -1.47
N SER A 327 18.89 -10.02 -0.43
CA SER A 327 19.82 -10.05 0.70
C SER A 327 19.03 -9.92 1.99
N ALA A 328 19.40 -10.73 2.98
CA ALA A 328 18.90 -10.61 4.34
C ALA A 328 20.10 -10.55 5.28
N GLY A 329 20.04 -9.72 6.31
CA GLY A 329 21.13 -9.62 7.27
C GLY A 329 21.00 -8.47 8.25
N GLY A 330 21.76 -8.59 9.32
CA GLY A 330 21.92 -7.55 10.33
C GLY A 330 23.15 -6.69 10.09
N THR A 331 23.05 -5.40 10.33
CA THR A 331 24.17 -4.48 10.28
C THR A 331 24.00 -3.35 11.30
N SER A 332 25.11 -2.69 11.64
CA SER A 332 25.09 -1.48 12.45
C SER A 332 25.16 -0.25 11.55
N GLY A 333 24.64 0.85 12.05
CA GLY A 333 24.65 2.11 11.35
C GLY A 333 24.61 3.30 12.31
N THR A 334 24.53 4.47 11.74
CA THR A 334 24.39 5.73 12.48
C THR A 334 23.23 6.55 11.89
N TYR A 335 22.68 7.44 12.70
CA TYR A 335 21.68 8.39 12.25
C TYR A 335 21.86 9.75 12.93
N VAL A 336 21.35 10.77 12.27
CA VAL A 336 21.29 12.14 12.79
C VAL A 336 19.92 12.71 12.47
N VAL A 337 19.19 13.13 13.50
CA VAL A 337 17.88 13.76 13.37
C VAL A 337 18.02 15.28 13.48
N ALA A 338 17.61 15.99 12.46
CA ALA A 338 17.52 17.46 12.48
C ALA A 338 16.27 17.92 13.24
N PRO A 339 16.25 19.17 13.77
CA PRO A 339 15.13 19.70 14.55
C PRO A 339 13.78 19.69 13.83
N ASP A 340 13.76 19.68 12.51
CA ASP A 340 12.57 19.61 11.65
C ASP A 340 12.11 18.19 11.34
N GLY A 341 12.79 17.17 11.88
CA GLY A 341 12.47 15.76 11.71
C GLY A 341 13.13 15.10 10.50
N ARG A 342 13.85 15.83 9.64
CA ARG A 342 14.67 15.19 8.61
C ARG A 342 15.79 14.37 9.28
N THR A 343 15.96 13.14 8.84
CA THR A 343 16.90 12.20 9.44
C THR A 343 17.80 11.62 8.37
N ASP A 344 19.10 11.74 8.57
CA ASP A 344 20.12 11.05 7.79
C ASP A 344 20.41 9.69 8.43
N ILE A 345 20.31 8.63 7.66
CA ILE A 345 20.60 7.24 8.08
C ILE A 345 21.73 6.71 7.22
N ARG A 346 22.76 6.16 7.87
CA ARG A 346 23.93 5.57 7.20
C ARG A 346 24.21 4.18 7.75
N TYR A 347 24.33 3.20 6.86
CA TYR A 347 24.66 1.82 7.20
C TYR A 347 25.49 1.19 6.07
N LEU A 348 26.57 0.54 6.41
CA LEU A 348 27.57 0.07 5.43
C LEU A 348 28.03 1.23 4.52
N SER A 349 27.90 1.08 3.22
CA SER A 349 28.12 2.14 2.22
C SER A 349 26.82 2.83 1.77
N ASN A 350 25.68 2.50 2.40
CA ASN A 350 24.38 2.96 1.99
C ASN A 350 23.94 4.20 2.78
N TYR A 351 23.06 4.96 2.17
CA TYR A 351 22.41 6.15 2.72
C TYR A 351 20.89 6.04 2.54
N ALA A 352 20.16 6.51 3.52
CA ALA A 352 18.72 6.74 3.41
C ALA A 352 18.37 8.04 4.13
N ALA A 353 17.33 8.70 3.68
CA ALA A 353 16.72 9.82 4.38
C ALA A 353 15.35 9.42 4.90
N ALA A 354 14.99 9.97 6.06
CA ALA A 354 13.66 9.83 6.62
C ALA A 354 13.12 11.20 7.03
N TYR A 355 11.80 11.31 7.04
CA TYR A 355 11.08 12.49 7.53
C TYR A 355 10.11 12.04 8.61
N LEU A 356 10.45 12.36 9.86
CA LEU A 356 9.67 11.95 11.01
C LEU A 356 8.28 12.58 11.01
N VAL A 357 7.28 11.73 11.19
CA VAL A 357 5.89 12.13 11.51
C VAL A 357 5.73 12.23 13.02
N SER A 358 6.26 11.24 13.73
CA SER A 358 6.27 11.17 15.19
C SER A 358 7.50 10.40 15.68
N THR A 359 7.59 10.09 16.96
CA THR A 359 8.63 9.19 17.48
C THR A 359 8.54 7.82 16.81
N ASN A 360 9.63 7.40 16.18
CA ASN A 360 9.76 6.13 15.44
C ASN A 360 8.75 5.95 14.29
N GLU A 361 8.17 7.03 13.77
CA GLU A 361 7.29 6.99 12.62
C GLU A 361 7.78 7.96 11.54
N ALA A 362 7.99 7.49 10.31
CA ALA A 362 8.62 8.29 9.28
C ALA A 362 8.28 7.85 7.86
N PHE A 363 8.25 8.80 6.94
CA PHE A 363 8.44 8.52 5.51
C PHE A 363 9.91 8.28 5.22
N LEU A 364 10.19 7.29 4.37
CA LEU A 364 11.54 6.85 4.03
C LEU A 364 11.80 7.01 2.53
N ILE A 365 13.01 7.43 2.22
CA ILE A 365 13.53 7.45 0.85
C ILE A 365 15.00 7.03 0.85
N ALA A 366 15.39 6.20 -0.11
CA ALA A 366 16.78 5.79 -0.24
C ALA A 366 17.22 5.80 -1.71
N PRO A 367 18.51 6.11 -1.96
CA PRO A 367 19.13 5.74 -3.21
C PRO A 367 19.17 4.21 -3.29
N ASP A 368 18.97 3.67 -4.47
CA ASP A 368 19.13 2.23 -4.65
C ASP A 368 20.59 1.82 -4.60
N SER A 369 20.90 0.84 -3.75
CA SER A 369 22.24 0.25 -3.65
C SER A 369 22.54 -0.77 -4.75
N ALA A 370 21.53 -1.23 -5.48
CA ALA A 370 21.65 -2.35 -6.43
C ALA A 370 21.71 -1.92 -7.91
N GLY A 371 22.49 -0.90 -8.24
CA GLY A 371 22.77 -0.58 -9.66
C GLY A 371 22.03 0.58 -10.28
N GLY A 372 21.54 1.52 -9.48
CA GLY A 372 21.33 2.90 -9.93
C GLY A 372 20.03 3.21 -10.66
N THR A 373 18.96 2.41 -10.54
CA THR A 373 17.71 2.69 -11.26
C THR A 373 16.42 2.52 -10.47
N ALA A 374 16.47 2.10 -9.22
CA ALA A 374 15.28 1.86 -8.43
C ALA A 374 15.10 2.91 -7.33
N ALA A 375 14.32 3.95 -7.61
CA ALA A 375 13.87 4.88 -6.59
C ALA A 375 13.07 4.12 -5.52
N THR A 376 13.60 4.07 -4.30
CA THR A 376 13.00 3.36 -3.17
C THR A 376 12.29 4.34 -2.27
N SER A 377 11.04 4.05 -1.92
CA SER A 377 10.26 4.79 -0.94
C SER A 377 9.47 3.86 -0.03
N GLY A 378 9.29 4.26 1.20
CA GLY A 378 8.60 3.44 2.19
C GLY A 378 8.12 4.21 3.40
N PHE A 379 7.75 3.45 4.40
CA PHE A 379 7.28 3.97 5.67
C PHE A 379 7.90 3.17 6.83
N GLY A 380 8.10 3.84 7.95
CA GLY A 380 8.53 3.25 9.19
C GLY A 380 7.49 3.48 10.28
N GLU A 381 7.18 2.43 11.05
CA GLU A 381 6.21 2.49 12.14
C GLU A 381 6.83 2.01 13.45
N PRO A 382 6.45 2.63 14.60
CA PRO A 382 6.95 2.23 15.89
C PRO A 382 6.57 0.79 16.21
N GLN A 383 7.54 -0.03 16.56
CA GLN A 383 7.29 -1.39 16.99
C GLN A 383 6.79 -1.42 18.43
N ALA A 384 5.77 -2.21 18.70
CA ALA A 384 5.25 -2.41 20.05
C ALA A 384 6.34 -2.94 21.00
N ALA A 385 6.32 -2.47 22.24
CA ALA A 385 7.26 -2.90 23.26
C ALA A 385 7.03 -4.36 23.69
N GLY A 386 8.09 -5.00 24.16
CA GLY A 386 8.07 -6.37 24.69
C GLY A 386 8.47 -7.41 23.64
N PRO A 387 8.63 -8.66 24.07
CA PRO A 387 8.93 -9.75 23.14
C PRO A 387 7.71 -10.04 22.26
N LEU A 388 7.88 -9.90 20.96
CA LEU A 388 6.89 -10.28 19.97
C LEU A 388 7.16 -11.73 19.53
N THR A 389 6.15 -12.58 19.59
CA THR A 389 6.24 -14.02 19.32
C THR A 389 5.09 -14.45 18.41
N ASN A 390 5.00 -15.73 18.07
CA ASN A 390 3.88 -16.25 17.29
C ASN A 390 2.52 -15.87 17.91
N SER A 391 2.41 -15.87 19.24
CA SER A 391 1.16 -15.48 19.93
C SER A 391 0.81 -13.99 19.78
N SER A 392 1.74 -13.15 19.35
CA SER A 392 1.47 -11.76 18.99
C SER A 392 0.73 -11.63 17.65
N VAL A 393 0.72 -12.69 16.84
CA VAL A 393 0.01 -12.73 15.55
C VAL A 393 -1.26 -13.57 15.75
N GLN A 394 -2.29 -12.95 16.32
CA GLN A 394 -3.57 -13.61 16.63
C GLN A 394 -4.75 -12.70 16.35
N GLY A 395 -5.83 -13.24 15.77
CA GLY A 395 -7.07 -12.52 15.52
C GLY A 395 -7.38 -12.35 14.04
N LYS A 396 -8.27 -11.44 13.72
CA LYS A 396 -8.70 -11.15 12.35
C LYS A 396 -7.92 -9.97 11.79
N TYR A 397 -7.47 -10.10 10.56
CA TYR A 397 -6.71 -9.09 9.84
C TYR A 397 -7.29 -8.85 8.46
N VAL A 398 -7.16 -7.64 7.97
CA VAL A 398 -7.22 -7.33 6.55
C VAL A 398 -5.80 -7.42 6.01
N GLY A 399 -5.58 -8.28 5.03
CA GLY A 399 -4.31 -8.42 4.33
C GLY A 399 -4.41 -7.79 2.94
N TYR A 400 -3.38 -7.07 2.52
CA TYR A 400 -3.36 -6.44 1.20
C TYR A 400 -1.94 -6.29 0.67
N THR A 401 -1.84 -6.22 -0.65
CA THR A 401 -0.57 -5.94 -1.32
C THR A 401 -0.29 -4.44 -1.29
N MET A 402 0.88 -4.07 -0.78
CA MET A 402 1.36 -2.70 -0.88
C MET A 402 1.74 -2.39 -2.32
N ASN A 403 1.26 -1.27 -2.81
CA ASN A 403 1.39 -0.71 -4.15
C ASN A 403 2.34 -1.49 -5.08
N PRO A 404 1.82 -2.14 -6.14
CA PRO A 404 2.64 -2.83 -7.11
C PRO A 404 3.49 -1.81 -7.88
N GLY A 405 4.77 -1.84 -7.69
CA GLY A 405 5.70 -1.00 -8.44
C GLY A 405 5.90 -1.44 -9.89
N ASN A 406 5.15 -2.44 -10.37
CA ASN A 406 5.20 -2.91 -11.74
C ASN A 406 3.93 -3.72 -12.12
N LEU A 407 3.75 -3.93 -13.44
CA LEU A 407 2.60 -4.57 -14.07
C LEU A 407 2.38 -6.04 -13.83
N TYR A 408 3.42 -6.75 -13.54
CA TYR A 408 3.38 -8.21 -13.53
C TYR A 408 3.03 -8.76 -12.15
N GLN A 409 2.77 -7.88 -11.20
CA GLN A 409 2.40 -8.29 -9.85
C GLN A 409 0.91 -8.58 -9.75
N THR A 410 0.59 -9.74 -9.22
CA THR A 410 -0.72 -10.02 -8.67
C THR A 410 -0.89 -9.24 -7.37
N ILE A 411 -1.98 -8.54 -7.24
CA ILE A 411 -2.35 -7.80 -6.04
C ILE A 411 -3.63 -8.37 -5.46
N PHE A 412 -3.78 -8.29 -4.15
CA PHE A 412 -4.99 -8.73 -3.48
C PHE A 412 -5.38 -7.82 -2.31
N SER A 413 -6.64 -7.94 -1.91
CA SER A 413 -7.17 -7.50 -0.62
C SER A 413 -8.05 -8.62 -0.07
N GLY A 414 -7.99 -8.89 1.22
CA GLY A 414 -8.74 -9.99 1.79
C GLY A 414 -8.83 -9.96 3.31
N VAL A 415 -9.57 -10.90 3.87
CA VAL A 415 -9.72 -11.09 5.31
C VAL A 415 -9.11 -12.40 5.75
N PHE A 416 -8.37 -12.37 6.85
CA PHE A 416 -7.57 -13.47 7.35
C PHE A 416 -7.77 -13.64 8.85
N THR A 417 -7.58 -14.85 9.33
CA THR A 417 -7.56 -15.17 10.77
C THR A 417 -6.26 -15.90 11.08
N ALA A 418 -5.52 -15.38 12.04
CA ALA A 418 -4.32 -15.97 12.58
C ALA A 418 -4.64 -16.62 13.94
N ASP A 419 -4.10 -17.81 14.19
CA ASP A 419 -4.38 -18.60 15.40
C ASP A 419 -3.42 -18.32 16.57
N GLY A 420 -2.28 -17.66 16.32
CA GLY A 420 -1.27 -17.40 17.35
C GLY A 420 -0.53 -18.63 17.86
N ALA A 421 -0.67 -19.78 17.22
CA ALA A 421 -0.13 -21.03 17.73
C ALA A 421 1.41 -21.06 17.68
N SER A 422 2.00 -21.78 18.65
CA SER A 422 3.45 -21.97 18.76
C SER A 422 3.75 -23.48 18.83
N PRO A 423 4.80 -24.00 18.19
CA PRO A 423 5.87 -23.28 17.47
C PRO A 423 5.49 -22.81 16.07
N THR A 424 4.38 -23.28 15.52
CA THR A 424 3.90 -22.90 14.18
C THR A 424 2.46 -22.42 14.27
N GLY A 425 2.21 -21.21 13.82
CA GLY A 425 0.88 -20.65 13.69
C GLY A 425 0.35 -20.76 12.26
N THR A 426 -0.96 -20.65 12.12
CA THR A 426 -1.67 -20.73 10.86
C THR A 426 -2.41 -19.43 10.59
N LEU A 427 -2.32 -18.94 9.37
CA LEU A 427 -3.08 -17.82 8.84
C LEU A 427 -4.01 -18.35 7.75
N THR A 428 -5.32 -18.28 7.96
CA THR A 428 -6.33 -18.72 6.98
C THR A 428 -7.20 -17.57 6.59
N GLY A 429 -7.57 -17.48 5.32
CA GLY A 429 -8.35 -16.34 4.87
C GLY A 429 -9.03 -16.53 3.53
N THR A 430 -9.62 -15.46 3.08
CA THR A 430 -10.24 -15.35 1.75
C THR A 430 -9.84 -14.01 1.15
N GLU A 431 -9.33 -14.04 -0.05
CA GLU A 431 -8.82 -12.87 -0.76
C GLU A 431 -9.53 -12.65 -2.10
N ASP A 432 -9.56 -11.41 -2.52
CA ASP A 432 -9.98 -10.97 -3.83
C ASP A 432 -8.76 -10.47 -4.57
N ILE A 433 -8.52 -11.02 -5.76
CA ILE A 433 -7.27 -10.90 -6.49
C ILE A 433 -7.50 -10.10 -7.76
N SER A 434 -6.60 -9.17 -8.05
CA SER A 434 -6.44 -8.49 -9.31
C SER A 434 -5.10 -8.85 -9.94
N ALA A 435 -5.11 -9.31 -11.17
CA ALA A 435 -3.91 -9.70 -11.89
C ALA A 435 -4.04 -9.35 -13.38
N PRO A 436 -2.94 -9.21 -14.11
CA PRO A 436 -2.98 -8.99 -15.56
C PRO A 436 -3.76 -10.05 -16.33
N SER A 437 -3.86 -11.26 -15.78
CA SER A 437 -4.65 -12.37 -16.35
C SER A 437 -6.14 -12.32 -16.04
N GLY A 438 -6.59 -11.34 -15.25
CA GLY A 438 -7.96 -11.17 -14.80
C GLY A 438 -8.11 -11.23 -13.28
N ALA A 439 -9.31 -10.91 -12.81
CA ALA A 439 -9.64 -10.87 -11.40
C ALA A 439 -10.27 -12.17 -10.91
N ARG A 440 -10.14 -12.42 -9.60
CA ARG A 440 -10.79 -13.54 -8.91
C ARG A 440 -11.29 -13.11 -7.55
N LEU A 441 -12.50 -13.49 -7.24
CA LEU A 441 -13.15 -13.19 -5.97
C LEU A 441 -13.24 -14.45 -5.10
N GLY A 442 -13.07 -14.28 -3.80
CA GLY A 442 -13.33 -15.31 -2.82
C GLY A 442 -12.33 -16.48 -2.84
N VAL A 443 -11.08 -16.23 -3.18
CA VAL A 443 -10.02 -17.25 -3.20
C VAL A 443 -9.62 -17.61 -1.79
N ALA A 444 -9.74 -18.89 -1.43
CA ALA A 444 -9.32 -19.38 -0.12
C ALA A 444 -7.78 -19.45 -0.06
N THR A 445 -7.21 -18.91 1.01
CA THR A 445 -5.77 -18.82 1.21
C THR A 445 -5.39 -19.38 2.58
N THR A 446 -4.26 -20.08 2.63
CA THR A 446 -3.67 -20.59 3.86
C THR A 446 -2.17 -20.34 3.85
N ALA A 447 -1.66 -19.89 4.99
CA ALA A 447 -0.23 -19.75 5.23
C ALA A 447 0.12 -20.29 6.62
N THR A 448 1.37 -20.65 6.81
CA THR A 448 1.94 -20.99 8.12
C THR A 448 3.05 -20.01 8.45
N TYR A 449 3.16 -19.62 9.71
CA TYR A 449 4.24 -18.78 10.20
C TYR A 449 4.89 -19.39 11.44
N SER A 450 6.18 -19.12 11.61
CA SER A 450 6.94 -19.70 12.71
C SER A 450 8.18 -18.89 13.04
N SER A 451 8.81 -19.26 14.14
CA SER A 451 10.12 -18.74 14.55
C SER A 451 10.16 -17.23 14.80
N ILE A 452 9.00 -16.60 15.09
CA ILE A 452 8.99 -15.18 15.42
C ILE A 452 9.87 -14.94 16.64
N SER A 453 10.85 -14.04 16.51
CA SER A 453 11.91 -13.72 17.48
C SER A 453 12.96 -14.81 17.72
N SER A 454 13.06 -15.83 16.87
CA SER A 454 14.06 -16.91 16.99
C SER A 454 14.96 -17.08 15.77
N LEU A 455 14.87 -16.18 14.78
CA LEU A 455 15.73 -16.22 13.61
C LEU A 455 17.18 -15.83 13.92
N PRO A 456 18.16 -16.21 13.07
CA PRO A 456 19.60 -16.04 13.32
C PRO A 456 20.02 -14.60 13.61
N TYR A 457 19.27 -13.62 13.14
CA TYR A 457 19.58 -12.20 13.36
C TYR A 457 18.93 -11.63 14.64
N GLY A 458 18.07 -12.42 15.32
CA GLY A 458 17.53 -12.10 16.64
C GLY A 458 16.68 -10.84 16.74
N ALA A 459 16.16 -10.36 15.60
CA ALA A 459 15.29 -9.19 15.61
C ALA A 459 13.96 -9.50 16.29
N ASN A 460 13.54 -8.64 17.21
CA ASN A 460 12.26 -8.78 17.87
C ASN A 460 11.11 -8.77 16.86
N GLY A 461 10.25 -9.78 16.89
CA GLY A 461 9.11 -9.87 15.97
C GLY A 461 9.44 -10.33 14.55
N GLU A 462 10.68 -10.69 14.22
CA GLU A 462 11.05 -11.29 12.95
C GLU A 462 10.77 -12.80 12.97
N GLY A 463 10.22 -13.32 11.89
CA GLY A 463 9.92 -14.75 11.72
C GLY A 463 9.81 -15.15 10.26
N THR A 464 9.45 -16.40 10.03
CA THR A 464 9.20 -16.96 8.69
C THR A 464 7.71 -17.15 8.44
N ILE A 465 7.31 -17.00 7.18
CA ILE A 465 5.96 -17.28 6.71
C ILE A 465 6.01 -17.99 5.36
N SER A 466 5.11 -18.94 5.14
CA SER A 466 4.95 -19.63 3.87
C SER A 466 3.47 -19.84 3.57
N GLY A 467 3.02 -19.51 2.36
CA GLY A 467 1.59 -19.60 2.02
C GLY A 467 1.29 -19.29 0.56
N ASN A 468 0.02 -19.34 0.20
CA ASN A 468 -0.50 -19.24 -1.16
C ASN A 468 -1.21 -17.91 -1.40
N PHE A 469 -0.57 -16.79 -1.09
CA PHE A 469 -1.17 -15.48 -1.34
C PHE A 469 -1.18 -15.13 -2.83
N GLY A 470 -2.28 -14.60 -3.34
CA GLY A 470 -2.41 -14.17 -4.73
C GLY A 470 -2.42 -15.32 -5.76
N ALA A 471 -2.74 -16.55 -5.34
CA ALA A 471 -2.72 -17.73 -6.20
C ALA A 471 -3.82 -17.70 -7.28
N THR A 472 -3.47 -17.49 -8.53
CA THR A 472 -4.44 -17.33 -9.64
C THR A 472 -4.85 -18.63 -10.34
N GLY A 473 -4.32 -19.79 -9.97
CA GLY A 473 -4.77 -21.14 -10.38
C GLY A 473 -4.83 -21.49 -11.88
N ASN A 474 -4.49 -20.60 -12.82
CA ASN A 474 -4.56 -20.82 -14.27
C ASN A 474 -3.34 -20.36 -15.06
N PHE A 475 -2.31 -19.85 -14.44
CA PHE A 475 -0.97 -19.86 -15.04
C PHE A 475 -0.29 -21.19 -14.68
N PRO A 476 0.74 -21.63 -15.43
CA PRO A 476 1.28 -22.96 -15.26
C PRO A 476 1.45 -23.25 -13.78
N PRO A 477 1.09 -24.45 -13.31
CA PRO A 477 0.65 -24.73 -11.96
C PRO A 477 1.74 -24.41 -10.95
N ASP A 478 1.71 -23.21 -10.44
CA ASP A 478 2.49 -22.89 -9.28
C ASP A 478 1.56 -22.19 -8.28
N PRO A 479 1.09 -22.89 -7.27
CA PRO A 479 0.67 -22.22 -6.07
C PRO A 479 1.91 -21.44 -5.65
N TYR A 480 1.84 -20.09 -5.63
CA TYR A 480 2.89 -19.26 -5.08
C TYR A 480 3.07 -19.62 -3.61
N ASN A 481 3.79 -20.70 -3.37
CA ASN A 481 4.22 -21.07 -2.05
C ASN A 481 5.39 -20.15 -1.73
N PHE A 482 5.07 -18.98 -1.19
CA PHE A 482 6.06 -18.01 -0.78
C PHE A 482 6.81 -18.51 0.44
N PRO A 483 8.10 -18.74 0.39
CA PRO A 483 8.92 -18.47 1.55
C PRO A 483 9.01 -16.95 1.69
N GLY A 484 8.72 -16.43 2.86
CA GLY A 484 8.78 -14.99 3.17
C GLY A 484 9.21 -14.74 4.60
N THR A 485 9.54 -13.50 4.87
CA THR A 485 9.85 -13.01 6.21
C THR A 485 8.67 -12.20 6.73
N ILE A 486 8.27 -12.45 7.96
CA ILE A 486 7.27 -11.67 8.68
C ILE A 486 7.99 -10.73 9.67
N PHE A 487 7.55 -9.48 9.73
CA PHE A 487 7.96 -8.49 10.73
C PHE A 487 6.73 -7.99 11.47
N VAL A 488 6.64 -8.28 12.75
CA VAL A 488 5.51 -7.86 13.59
C VAL A 488 5.75 -6.44 14.09
N ILE A 489 4.85 -5.54 13.75
CA ILE A 489 4.83 -4.15 14.24
C ILE A 489 4.15 -4.11 15.60
N SER A 490 2.97 -4.72 15.69
CA SER A 490 2.15 -4.83 16.90
C SER A 490 1.22 -6.04 16.80
N PRO A 491 0.53 -6.43 17.87
CA PRO A 491 -0.49 -7.47 17.79
C PRO A 491 -1.61 -7.20 16.76
N SER A 492 -1.80 -5.94 16.38
CA SER A 492 -2.80 -5.55 15.37
C SER A 492 -2.22 -5.33 13.96
N LYS A 493 -0.90 -5.41 13.78
CA LYS A 493 -0.28 -5.13 12.48
C LYS A 493 1.05 -5.85 12.27
N PHE A 494 1.21 -6.44 11.11
CA PHE A 494 2.48 -7.01 10.67
C PHE A 494 2.68 -6.88 9.16
N VAL A 495 3.92 -6.99 8.74
CA VAL A 495 4.34 -6.91 7.34
C VAL A 495 4.96 -8.24 6.93
N VAL A 496 4.67 -8.67 5.71
CA VAL A 496 5.26 -9.86 5.10
C VAL A 496 5.96 -9.43 3.82
N ARG A 497 7.22 -9.80 3.71
CA ARG A 497 7.99 -9.68 2.48
C ARG A 497 8.23 -11.07 1.90
N SER A 498 7.78 -11.31 0.66
CA SER A 498 8.08 -12.56 -0.05
C SER A 498 9.48 -12.51 -0.67
N SER A 499 10.18 -13.63 -0.67
CA SER A 499 11.53 -13.69 -1.22
C SER A 499 11.60 -13.66 -2.76
N GLY A 500 10.47 -13.79 -3.45
CA GLY A 500 10.47 -13.96 -4.92
C GLY A 500 11.25 -15.23 -5.34
N ASN A 501 11.00 -15.77 -6.50
CA ASN A 501 11.82 -16.86 -7.03
C ASN A 501 12.30 -16.52 -8.46
N ILE A 502 13.61 -16.43 -8.63
CA ILE A 502 14.27 -16.31 -9.93
C ILE A 502 15.07 -17.60 -10.16
N SER A 503 14.46 -18.75 -10.06
CA SER A 503 15.14 -19.97 -10.45
C SER A 503 15.01 -20.17 -11.97
N GLY A 504 16.14 -20.31 -12.65
CA GLY A 504 16.40 -20.18 -14.07
C GLY A 504 15.59 -21.02 -15.08
N SER A 505 14.44 -21.59 -14.73
CA SER A 505 13.56 -22.30 -15.66
C SER A 505 12.06 -22.18 -15.36
N GLY A 506 11.67 -21.39 -14.35
CA GLY A 506 10.28 -21.10 -13.99
C GLY A 506 9.86 -19.68 -14.33
N PRO A 507 8.55 -19.36 -14.22
CA PRO A 507 8.08 -17.99 -14.38
C PRO A 507 8.73 -17.07 -13.33
N ILE A 508 9.07 -15.85 -13.75
CA ILE A 508 9.64 -14.82 -12.85
C ILE A 508 8.57 -14.46 -11.81
N VAL A 509 8.84 -14.74 -10.55
CA VAL A 509 8.01 -14.32 -9.43
C VAL A 509 8.63 -13.09 -8.79
N TYR A 510 7.96 -11.96 -8.91
CA TYR A 510 8.41 -10.71 -8.29
C TYR A 510 8.23 -10.76 -6.78
N PRO A 511 9.19 -10.25 -5.99
CA PRO A 511 8.99 -10.10 -4.56
C PRO A 511 7.82 -9.15 -4.30
N VAL A 512 6.95 -9.52 -3.38
CA VAL A 512 5.80 -8.71 -2.97
C VAL A 512 5.92 -8.31 -1.50
N LEU A 513 5.32 -7.18 -1.19
CA LEU A 513 5.19 -6.67 0.16
C LEU A 513 3.72 -6.68 0.54
N LEU A 514 3.39 -7.39 1.61
CA LEU A 514 2.05 -7.53 2.12
C LEU A 514 1.95 -6.88 3.49
N ILE A 515 0.84 -6.21 3.74
CA ILE A 515 0.53 -5.62 5.05
C ILE A 515 -0.74 -6.28 5.56
N PHE A 516 -0.72 -6.65 6.83
CA PHE A 516 -1.85 -7.21 7.58
C PHE A 516 -2.15 -6.30 8.75
N GLU A 517 -3.38 -5.80 8.84
CA GLU A 517 -3.83 -4.91 9.92
C GLU A 517 -5.28 -5.21 10.35
N GLN A 518 -5.59 -4.99 11.66
CA GLN A 518 -6.91 -5.28 12.24
C GLN A 518 -7.90 -4.13 12.08
#